data_575282cc03c5d690d404eafeac0b531d
#
_entry.id   575282cc03c5d690d404eafeac0b531d
#
_cell.length_a   1.000
_cell.length_b   1.000
_cell.length_c   1.000
_cell.angle_alpha   90.00
_cell.angle_beta   90.00
_cell.angle_gamma   90.00
#
_symmetry.space_group_name_H-M   'P 1'
#
loop_
_entity.id
_entity.type
_entity.pdbx_description
1 polymer ?
#
loop_
_entity_poly.entity_id
_entity_poly.type
_entity_poly.pdbx_seq_one_letter_code
_entity_poly.pdbx_strand_id
1 'polypeptide(L)'
;MTDAVPDTLDATVPELDASESDASELDDDELGRVLEALLLVVDTPVTVDQLVSATDQSADRIVPKLQAMADEFAARASGIDLREAAGGWRMYTRARYAPYVERLLLDGARSKLTRAALETLAVVAYRQPVTRARVSAVRGVNVDAVMRTLLARGLITEAGTDADTGAVTFATTELFLERLGLTSLADLPDIAPLLPDVDVIDDISETLDSEPRFMKLNPAAVPDVPPAIEMDED
;
A
#
# COMPACT_ATOMS: atom_id res chain seq x y z
N MET A 1 -33.53 58.18 34.81
CA MET A 1 -32.45 58.40 33.83
C MET A 1 -32.10 57.07 33.28
N THR A 2 -32.78 56.73 32.22
CA THR A 2 -32.69 55.38 31.55
C THR A 2 -31.81 55.60 30.36
N ASP A 3 -30.66 54.92 30.41
CA ASP A 3 -29.71 54.93 29.28
C ASP A 3 -29.96 53.69 28.44
N ALA A 4 -30.40 53.90 27.22
CA ALA A 4 -30.70 52.90 26.23
C ALA A 4 -29.41 52.50 25.52
N VAL A 5 -29.10 51.20 25.51
CA VAL A 5 -28.07 50.60 24.69
C VAL A 5 -28.65 50.40 23.27
N PRO A 6 -27.99 50.82 22.19
CA PRO A 6 -28.44 50.50 20.84
C PRO A 6 -27.98 49.11 20.46
N ASP A 7 -28.94 48.22 20.28
CA ASP A 7 -28.84 46.97 19.58
C ASP A 7 -28.93 47.26 18.08
N THR A 8 -27.87 46.95 17.31
CA THR A 8 -27.94 46.65 15.87
C THR A 8 -26.54 46.33 15.35
N LEU A 9 -26.16 45.06 15.39
CA LEU A 9 -25.25 44.51 14.42
C LEU A 9 -26.09 43.65 13.46
N ASP A 10 -26.66 44.33 12.49
CA ASP A 10 -27.21 43.70 11.28
C ASP A 10 -26.03 43.18 10.45
N ALA A 11 -25.66 41.93 10.73
CA ALA A 11 -24.73 41.18 9.89
C ALA A 11 -25.52 40.63 8.69
N THR A 12 -25.69 41.48 7.69
CA THR A 12 -26.13 41.05 6.37
C THR A 12 -25.10 40.08 5.81
N VAL A 13 -25.34 38.79 6.01
CA VAL A 13 -24.67 37.73 5.26
C VAL A 13 -25.07 37.97 3.80
N PRO A 14 -24.12 38.18 2.86
CA PRO A 14 -24.50 38.23 1.47
C PRO A 14 -25.10 36.86 1.13
N GLU A 15 -26.38 36.84 0.77
CA GLU A 15 -26.96 35.69 0.04
C GLU A 15 -26.09 35.50 -1.19
N LEU A 16 -25.36 34.38 -1.20
CA LEU A 16 -24.75 33.86 -2.41
C LEU A 16 -25.91 33.55 -3.34
N ASP A 17 -26.05 34.42 -4.30
CA ASP A 17 -27.00 34.30 -5.39
C ASP A 17 -26.75 32.94 -6.03
N ALA A 18 -27.61 31.97 -5.71
CA ALA A 18 -27.68 30.71 -6.41
C ALA A 18 -28.30 30.98 -7.79
N SER A 19 -27.58 31.80 -8.58
CA SER A 19 -27.89 31.91 -9.99
C SER A 19 -27.66 30.53 -10.60
N GLU A 20 -28.76 29.96 -11.08
CA GLU A 20 -28.89 28.76 -11.88
C GLU A 20 -27.62 28.58 -12.70
N SER A 21 -26.86 27.51 -12.34
CA SER A 21 -25.71 27.09 -13.16
C SER A 21 -26.29 26.63 -14.49
N ASP A 22 -26.38 27.57 -15.42
CA ASP A 22 -26.26 27.24 -16.83
C ASP A 22 -25.02 26.34 -16.89
N ALA A 23 -25.14 25.08 -17.33
CA ALA A 23 -24.03 24.16 -17.46
C ALA A 23 -23.14 24.66 -18.60
N SER A 24 -22.52 25.83 -18.37
CA SER A 24 -21.57 26.43 -19.32
C SER A 24 -20.34 25.55 -19.29
N GLU A 25 -19.95 25.09 -20.45
CA GLU A 25 -18.67 24.41 -20.66
C GLU A 25 -17.57 25.22 -19.99
N LEU A 26 -17.00 24.68 -18.91
CA LEU A 26 -15.86 25.30 -18.26
C LEU A 26 -14.77 25.53 -19.32
N ASP A 27 -14.15 26.71 -19.33
CA ASP A 27 -12.97 26.88 -20.15
C ASP A 27 -11.84 25.95 -19.66
N ASP A 28 -10.82 25.76 -20.49
CA ASP A 28 -9.75 24.82 -20.20
C ASP A 28 -8.94 25.18 -18.95
N ASP A 29 -8.79 26.48 -18.66
CA ASP A 29 -8.05 26.96 -17.50
C ASP A 29 -8.88 26.78 -16.24
N GLU A 30 -10.18 27.03 -16.32
CA GLU A 30 -11.10 26.85 -15.21
C GLU A 30 -11.29 25.36 -14.88
N LEU A 31 -11.41 24.51 -15.91
CA LEU A 31 -11.43 23.05 -15.72
C LEU A 31 -10.17 22.58 -14.97
N GLY A 32 -8.99 23.11 -15.33
CA GLY A 32 -7.76 22.79 -14.62
C GLY A 32 -7.80 23.15 -13.13
N ARG A 33 -8.31 24.36 -12.79
CA ARG A 33 -8.44 24.82 -11.41
C ARG A 33 -9.44 23.98 -10.60
N VAL A 34 -10.56 23.62 -11.22
CA VAL A 34 -11.56 22.74 -10.60
C VAL A 34 -10.98 21.36 -10.32
N LEU A 35 -10.30 20.76 -11.30
CA LEU A 35 -9.64 19.44 -11.12
C LEU A 35 -8.55 19.50 -10.03
N GLU A 36 -7.76 20.57 -9.97
CA GLU A 36 -6.75 20.76 -8.92
C GLU A 36 -7.40 20.83 -7.54
N ALA A 37 -8.51 21.56 -7.39
CA ALA A 37 -9.25 21.67 -6.14
C ALA A 37 -9.86 20.32 -5.71
N LEU A 38 -10.45 19.56 -6.64
CA LEU A 38 -11.01 18.23 -6.36
C LEU A 38 -9.92 17.25 -5.94
N LEU A 39 -8.79 17.23 -6.65
CA LEU A 39 -7.65 16.35 -6.36
C LEU A 39 -6.97 16.70 -5.04
N LEU A 40 -7.06 17.93 -4.57
CA LEU A 40 -6.53 18.35 -3.26
C LEU A 40 -7.35 17.82 -2.09
N VAL A 41 -8.67 17.71 -2.26
CA VAL A 41 -9.61 17.33 -1.19
C VAL A 41 -9.70 15.83 -0.98
N VAL A 42 -9.46 15.02 -2.01
CA VAL A 42 -9.61 13.56 -1.92
C VAL A 42 -8.41 12.91 -1.25
N ASP A 43 -8.67 11.92 -0.40
CA ASP A 43 -7.66 11.12 0.29
C ASP A 43 -7.44 9.73 -0.34
N THR A 44 -8.25 9.38 -1.34
CA THR A 44 -8.15 8.16 -2.16
C THR A 44 -8.09 8.52 -3.63
N PRO A 45 -7.57 7.64 -4.52
CA PRO A 45 -7.61 7.87 -5.96
C PRO A 45 -9.04 8.10 -6.46
N VAL A 46 -9.25 9.16 -7.23
CA VAL A 46 -10.55 9.52 -7.79
C VAL A 46 -10.62 9.06 -9.24
N THR A 47 -11.69 8.34 -9.58
CA THR A 47 -11.90 7.82 -10.95
C THR A 47 -12.30 8.94 -11.91
N VAL A 48 -12.07 8.74 -13.21
CA VAL A 48 -12.53 9.67 -14.26
C VAL A 48 -14.04 9.85 -14.20
N ASP A 49 -14.82 8.77 -13.98
CA ASP A 49 -16.28 8.84 -13.88
C ASP A 49 -16.75 9.72 -12.70
N GLN A 50 -16.05 9.68 -11.58
CA GLN A 50 -16.33 10.55 -10.45
C GLN A 50 -16.04 12.03 -10.79
N LEU A 51 -14.94 12.28 -11.53
CA LEU A 51 -14.64 13.64 -11.98
C LEU A 51 -15.64 14.15 -13.03
N VAL A 52 -16.06 13.29 -13.96
CA VAL A 52 -17.17 13.58 -14.91
C VAL A 52 -18.42 13.97 -14.16
N SER A 53 -18.82 13.18 -13.16
CA SER A 53 -20.01 13.44 -12.35
C SER A 53 -19.89 14.72 -11.49
N ALA A 54 -18.69 15.07 -11.06
CA ALA A 54 -18.47 16.23 -10.20
C ALA A 54 -18.37 17.55 -10.99
N THR A 55 -17.96 17.48 -12.27
CA THR A 55 -17.68 18.66 -13.09
C THR A 55 -18.69 18.89 -14.23
N ASP A 56 -19.55 17.91 -14.49
CA ASP A 56 -20.44 17.86 -15.67
C ASP A 56 -19.67 17.99 -17.01
N GLN A 57 -18.37 17.64 -17.00
CA GLN A 57 -17.52 17.67 -18.19
C GLN A 57 -17.26 16.25 -18.72
N SER A 58 -17.03 16.14 -20.03
CA SER A 58 -16.76 14.83 -20.66
C SER A 58 -15.38 14.27 -20.27
N ALA A 59 -15.26 12.94 -20.26
CA ALA A 59 -14.00 12.25 -20.04
C ALA A 59 -12.92 12.66 -21.06
N ASP A 60 -13.32 12.92 -22.31
CA ASP A 60 -12.43 13.36 -23.39
C ASP A 60 -11.78 14.73 -23.14
N ARG A 61 -12.35 15.55 -22.25
CA ARG A 61 -11.75 16.80 -21.79
C ARG A 61 -10.95 16.61 -20.52
N ILE A 62 -11.45 15.80 -19.58
CA ILE A 62 -10.84 15.59 -18.26
C ILE A 62 -9.50 14.84 -18.39
N VAL A 63 -9.44 13.74 -19.12
CA VAL A 63 -8.23 12.90 -19.18
C VAL A 63 -7.03 13.65 -19.77
N PRO A 64 -7.14 14.33 -20.93
CA PRO A 64 -6.03 15.14 -21.45
C PRO A 64 -5.62 16.27 -20.50
N LYS A 65 -6.59 16.87 -19.78
CA LYS A 65 -6.29 17.94 -18.83
C LYS A 65 -5.51 17.42 -17.62
N LEU A 66 -5.89 16.27 -17.06
CA LEU A 66 -5.15 15.61 -15.96
C LEU A 66 -3.71 15.29 -16.41
N GLN A 67 -3.53 14.78 -17.62
CA GLN A 67 -2.20 14.50 -18.18
C GLN A 67 -1.38 15.77 -18.32
N ALA A 68 -1.96 16.84 -18.86
CA ALA A 68 -1.30 18.14 -19.00
C ALA A 68 -0.89 18.72 -17.63
N MET A 69 -1.74 18.60 -16.61
CA MET A 69 -1.42 18.99 -15.23
C MET A 69 -0.25 18.17 -14.66
N ALA A 70 -0.23 16.85 -14.90
CA ALA A 70 0.87 16.00 -14.46
C ALA A 70 2.20 16.41 -15.10
N ASP A 71 2.18 16.69 -16.40
CA ASP A 71 3.34 17.17 -17.16
C ASP A 71 3.81 18.55 -16.67
N GLU A 72 2.88 19.46 -16.36
CA GLU A 72 3.20 20.78 -15.78
C GLU A 72 3.87 20.64 -14.41
N PHE A 73 3.32 19.80 -13.50
CA PHE A 73 3.96 19.53 -12.21
C PHE A 73 5.36 18.94 -12.38
N ALA A 74 5.56 18.11 -13.42
CA ALA A 74 6.86 17.56 -13.75
C ALA A 74 7.82 18.64 -14.26
N ALA A 75 7.39 19.46 -15.22
CA ALA A 75 8.21 20.47 -15.86
C ALA A 75 8.71 21.55 -14.88
N ARG A 76 7.85 22.01 -13.97
CA ARG A 76 8.22 23.01 -12.93
C ARG A 76 8.93 22.39 -11.70
N ALA A 77 9.27 21.10 -11.72
CA ALA A 77 9.88 20.38 -10.63
C ALA A 77 9.11 20.54 -9.29
N SER A 78 7.77 20.53 -9.34
CA SER A 78 6.88 20.67 -8.21
C SER A 78 7.21 19.68 -7.08
N GLY A 79 6.88 20.00 -5.85
CA GLY A 79 6.90 19.04 -4.72
C GLY A 79 5.79 17.97 -4.82
N ILE A 80 4.80 18.22 -5.69
CA ILE A 80 3.65 17.36 -5.94
C ILE A 80 3.88 16.61 -7.26
N ASP A 81 3.37 15.41 -7.32
CA ASP A 81 3.34 14.54 -8.48
C ASP A 81 1.91 14.01 -8.66
N LEU A 82 1.29 14.28 -9.80
CA LEU A 82 -0.05 13.79 -10.12
C LEU A 82 0.09 12.50 -10.91
N ARG A 83 -0.53 11.42 -10.43
CA ARG A 83 -0.44 10.11 -11.06
C ARG A 83 -1.78 9.41 -11.07
N GLU A 84 -1.94 8.58 -12.09
CA GLU A 84 -2.94 7.54 -12.09
C GLU A 84 -2.43 6.36 -11.24
N ALA A 85 -3.28 5.86 -10.32
CA ALA A 85 -2.95 4.74 -9.45
C ALA A 85 -4.25 4.03 -9.04
N ALA A 86 -4.25 2.71 -9.01
CA ALA A 86 -5.41 1.90 -8.63
C ALA A 86 -6.70 2.28 -9.38
N GLY A 87 -6.58 2.60 -10.67
CA GLY A 87 -7.71 2.97 -11.53
C GLY A 87 -8.26 4.39 -11.32
N GLY A 88 -7.55 5.25 -10.60
CA GLY A 88 -7.94 6.64 -10.39
C GLY A 88 -6.76 7.59 -10.31
N TRP A 89 -7.03 8.89 -10.28
CA TRP A 89 -6.03 9.95 -10.21
C TRP A 89 -5.85 10.46 -8.78
N ARG A 90 -4.60 10.70 -8.39
CA ARG A 90 -4.26 11.22 -7.07
C ARG A 90 -2.99 12.05 -7.07
N MET A 91 -2.91 13.04 -6.18
CA MET A 91 -1.69 13.78 -5.87
C MET A 91 -0.81 13.04 -4.88
N TYR A 92 0.49 13.00 -5.18
CA TYR A 92 1.53 12.40 -4.33
C TYR A 92 2.61 13.44 -4.03
N THR A 93 3.29 13.29 -2.92
CA THR A 93 4.54 14.01 -2.68
C THR A 93 5.68 13.32 -3.43
N ARG A 94 6.57 14.10 -4.08
CA ARG A 94 7.70 13.50 -4.79
C ARG A 94 8.67 12.82 -3.83
N ALA A 95 9.17 11.64 -4.23
CA ALA A 95 10.04 10.79 -3.42
C ALA A 95 11.30 11.54 -2.90
N ARG A 96 11.84 12.51 -3.66
CA ARG A 96 13.00 13.33 -3.23
C ARG A 96 12.73 14.12 -1.95
N TYR A 97 11.47 14.40 -1.63
CA TYR A 97 11.07 15.14 -0.42
C TYR A 97 10.59 14.23 0.72
N ALA A 98 10.58 12.92 0.51
CA ALA A 98 10.19 11.94 1.53
C ALA A 98 10.84 12.16 2.90
N PRO A 99 12.16 12.49 3.03
CA PRO A 99 12.77 12.70 4.34
C PRO A 99 12.14 13.85 5.15
N TYR A 100 11.59 14.87 4.49
CA TYR A 100 10.91 15.99 5.15
C TYR A 100 9.48 15.62 5.55
N VAL A 101 8.75 14.97 4.63
CA VAL A 101 7.39 14.48 4.87
C VAL A 101 7.37 13.47 6.00
N GLU A 102 8.31 12.52 6.00
CA GLU A 102 8.45 11.53 7.06
C GLU A 102 8.72 12.17 8.42
N ARG A 103 9.58 13.18 8.48
CA ARG A 103 9.88 13.89 9.73
C ARG A 103 8.65 14.58 10.29
N LEU A 104 7.82 15.18 9.44
CA LEU A 104 6.56 15.79 9.83
C LEU A 104 5.54 14.76 10.33
N LEU A 105 5.48 13.59 9.67
CA LEU A 105 4.51 12.53 10.00
C LEU A 105 4.98 11.62 11.13
N LEU A 106 6.30 11.51 11.40
CA LEU A 106 6.87 10.60 12.41
C LEU A 106 6.77 11.12 13.85
N ASP A 107 6.32 12.35 14.07
CA ASP A 107 5.86 12.78 15.41
C ASP A 107 4.61 11.99 15.88
N GLY A 108 4.08 11.12 15.04
CA GLY A 108 3.00 10.17 15.32
C GLY A 108 3.29 8.79 14.73
N ALA A 109 4.07 7.98 15.43
CA ALA A 109 4.28 6.52 15.42
C ALA A 109 3.45 5.67 14.43
N ARG A 110 3.51 5.91 13.12
CA ARG A 110 3.12 4.92 12.12
C ARG A 110 4.38 4.23 11.62
N SER A 111 4.68 3.07 12.23
CA SER A 111 5.89 2.31 11.92
C SER A 111 5.97 2.00 10.42
N LYS A 112 7.08 2.39 9.80
CA LYS A 112 7.48 1.94 8.46
C LYS A 112 7.40 0.41 8.41
N LEU A 113 7.14 -0.14 7.24
CA LEU A 113 7.36 -1.57 7.04
C LEU A 113 8.84 -1.88 7.28
N THR A 114 9.10 -2.93 8.04
CA THR A 114 10.47 -3.42 8.21
C THR A 114 11.00 -3.94 6.88
N ARG A 115 12.31 -4.05 6.73
CA ARG A 115 12.93 -4.64 5.55
C ARG A 115 12.37 -6.05 5.27
N ALA A 116 12.23 -6.87 6.30
CA ALA A 116 11.64 -8.21 6.19
C ALA A 116 10.19 -8.17 5.68
N ALA A 117 9.40 -7.17 6.12
CA ALA A 117 8.03 -7.01 5.64
C ALA A 117 7.97 -6.56 4.17
N LEU A 118 8.87 -5.68 3.74
CA LEU A 118 8.97 -5.26 2.33
C LEU A 118 9.40 -6.41 1.44
N GLU A 119 10.38 -7.20 1.84
CA GLU A 119 10.84 -8.37 1.10
C GLU A 119 9.73 -9.43 0.98
N THR A 120 8.97 -9.67 2.05
CA THR A 120 7.83 -10.60 2.03
C THR A 120 6.70 -10.09 1.15
N LEU A 121 6.40 -8.78 1.21
CA LEU A 121 5.41 -8.14 0.35
C LEU A 121 5.80 -8.24 -1.13
N ALA A 122 7.10 -8.07 -1.45
CA ALA A 122 7.60 -8.25 -2.80
C ALA A 122 7.38 -9.68 -3.31
N VAL A 123 7.68 -10.71 -2.49
CA VAL A 123 7.40 -12.10 -2.88
C VAL A 123 5.92 -12.29 -3.22
N VAL A 124 5.01 -11.76 -2.38
CA VAL A 124 3.56 -11.85 -2.69
C VAL A 124 3.25 -11.12 -3.98
N ALA A 125 3.72 -9.89 -4.17
CA ALA A 125 3.41 -9.08 -5.35
C ALA A 125 3.84 -9.74 -6.68
N TYR A 126 4.99 -10.37 -6.70
CA TYR A 126 5.53 -10.99 -7.92
C TYR A 126 5.10 -12.45 -8.16
N ARG A 127 4.59 -13.13 -7.13
CA ARG A 127 4.24 -14.57 -7.20
C ARG A 127 2.77 -14.86 -6.89
N GLN A 128 1.95 -13.85 -6.76
CA GLN A 128 0.51 -13.99 -6.49
C GLN A 128 -0.24 -14.67 -7.66
N PRO A 129 -1.26 -15.50 -7.36
CA PRO A 129 -1.69 -15.92 -6.02
C PRO A 129 -0.71 -16.92 -5.40
N VAL A 130 -0.29 -16.73 -4.14
CA VAL A 130 0.75 -17.52 -3.50
C VAL A 130 0.34 -17.96 -2.09
N THR A 131 0.67 -19.20 -1.71
CA THR A 131 0.40 -19.71 -0.36
C THR A 131 1.45 -19.21 0.64
N ARG A 132 1.10 -19.19 1.93
CA ARG A 132 2.03 -18.82 3.00
C ARG A 132 3.27 -19.72 3.04
N ALA A 133 3.08 -21.01 2.81
CA ALA A 133 4.18 -21.98 2.78
C ALA A 133 5.20 -21.63 1.67
N ARG A 134 4.72 -21.33 0.47
CA ARG A 134 5.57 -20.91 -0.65
C ARG A 134 6.29 -19.60 -0.38
N VAL A 135 5.63 -18.63 0.26
CA VAL A 135 6.29 -17.38 0.68
C VAL A 135 7.39 -17.67 1.70
N SER A 136 7.13 -18.53 2.71
CA SER A 136 8.15 -18.97 3.69
C SER A 136 9.33 -19.66 3.02
N ALA A 137 9.10 -20.52 2.05
CA ALA A 137 10.14 -21.22 1.30
C ALA A 137 11.05 -20.24 0.53
N VAL A 138 10.47 -19.27 -0.21
CA VAL A 138 11.24 -18.22 -0.90
C VAL A 138 12.05 -17.36 0.08
N ARG A 139 11.46 -17.05 1.25
CA ARG A 139 12.13 -16.21 2.25
C ARG A 139 13.15 -16.95 3.12
N GLY A 140 13.09 -18.28 3.16
CA GLY A 140 13.94 -19.11 4.03
C GLY A 140 13.67 -18.96 5.53
N VAL A 141 12.55 -18.32 5.92
CA VAL A 141 12.18 -18.03 7.32
C VAL A 141 10.67 -18.10 7.50
N ASN A 142 10.22 -18.27 8.76
CA ASN A 142 8.80 -18.17 9.09
C ASN A 142 8.27 -16.75 8.83
N VAL A 143 7.21 -16.63 8.03
CA VAL A 143 6.61 -15.36 7.62
C VAL A 143 5.27 -15.07 8.32
N ASP A 144 4.79 -15.90 9.25
CA ASP A 144 3.46 -15.80 9.84
C ASP A 144 3.17 -14.43 10.47
N ALA A 145 4.11 -13.89 11.23
CA ALA A 145 3.95 -12.58 11.87
C ALA A 145 3.92 -11.46 10.85
N VAL A 146 4.75 -11.57 9.82
CA VAL A 146 4.84 -10.58 8.74
C VAL A 146 3.57 -10.61 7.88
N MET A 147 3.09 -11.79 7.49
CA MET A 147 1.85 -11.95 6.72
C MET A 147 0.66 -11.36 7.49
N ARG A 148 0.52 -11.63 8.79
CA ARG A 148 -0.52 -11.00 9.62
C ARG A 148 -0.41 -9.48 9.64
N THR A 149 0.79 -8.94 9.70
CA THR A 149 1.01 -7.48 9.66
C THR A 149 0.59 -6.89 8.32
N LEU A 150 0.93 -7.55 7.20
CA LEU A 150 0.57 -7.10 5.85
C LEU A 150 -0.95 -7.16 5.63
N LEU A 151 -1.62 -8.24 6.11
CA LEU A 151 -3.08 -8.36 6.12
C LEU A 151 -3.74 -7.25 6.96
N ALA A 152 -3.28 -7.04 8.19
CA ALA A 152 -3.81 -6.01 9.09
C ALA A 152 -3.63 -4.58 8.54
N ARG A 153 -2.62 -4.37 7.67
CA ARG A 153 -2.40 -3.09 6.97
C ARG A 153 -3.15 -3.00 5.64
N GLY A 154 -3.87 -4.03 5.25
CA GLY A 154 -4.63 -4.08 4.01
C GLY A 154 -3.77 -4.10 2.74
N LEU A 155 -2.48 -4.43 2.84
CA LEU A 155 -1.58 -4.47 1.67
C LEU A 155 -1.70 -5.76 0.88
N ILE A 156 -2.14 -6.83 1.54
CA ILE A 156 -2.44 -8.13 0.94
C ILE A 156 -3.82 -8.60 1.43
N THR A 157 -4.41 -9.53 0.69
CA THR A 157 -5.69 -10.15 1.00
C THR A 157 -5.66 -11.63 0.66
N GLU A 158 -6.61 -12.40 1.21
CA GLU A 158 -6.85 -13.76 0.79
C GLU A 158 -7.48 -13.75 -0.62
N ALA A 159 -6.91 -14.52 -1.55
CA ALA A 159 -7.29 -14.53 -2.97
C ALA A 159 -7.92 -15.86 -3.41
N GLY A 160 -8.13 -16.79 -2.48
CA GLY A 160 -8.71 -18.10 -2.74
C GLY A 160 -7.94 -19.23 -2.09
N THR A 161 -8.02 -20.41 -2.67
CA THR A 161 -7.33 -21.62 -2.20
C THR A 161 -6.54 -22.26 -3.33
N ASP A 162 -5.39 -22.78 -3.00
CA ASP A 162 -4.56 -23.57 -3.90
C ASP A 162 -5.26 -24.91 -4.23
N ALA A 163 -5.32 -25.26 -5.49
CA ALA A 163 -6.09 -26.41 -5.97
C ALA A 163 -5.52 -27.76 -5.50
N ASP A 164 -4.21 -27.84 -5.31
CA ASP A 164 -3.51 -29.08 -5.00
C ASP A 164 -3.44 -29.32 -3.49
N THR A 165 -3.18 -28.27 -2.72
CA THR A 165 -2.94 -28.36 -1.27
C THR A 165 -4.15 -27.94 -0.43
N GLY A 166 -5.14 -27.23 -1.02
CA GLY A 166 -6.25 -26.61 -0.29
C GLY A 166 -5.83 -25.43 0.60
N ALA A 167 -4.58 -25.01 0.54
CA ALA A 167 -4.06 -23.92 1.35
C ALA A 167 -4.57 -22.56 0.85
N VAL A 168 -4.81 -21.61 1.78
CA VAL A 168 -5.20 -20.24 1.45
C VAL A 168 -4.09 -19.55 0.65
N THR A 169 -4.45 -18.92 -0.46
CA THR A 169 -3.57 -18.09 -1.28
C THR A 169 -3.78 -16.61 -0.99
N PHE A 170 -2.74 -15.83 -1.22
CA PHE A 170 -2.70 -14.40 -0.96
C PHE A 170 -2.32 -13.63 -2.22
N ALA A 171 -2.89 -12.41 -2.33
CA ALA A 171 -2.57 -11.46 -3.38
C ALA A 171 -2.48 -10.04 -2.80
N THR A 172 -1.90 -9.12 -3.55
CA THR A 172 -1.88 -7.70 -3.21
C THR A 172 -3.25 -7.06 -3.43
N THR A 173 -3.49 -5.92 -2.79
CA THR A 173 -4.74 -5.16 -2.87
C THR A 173 -4.58 -3.91 -3.74
N GLU A 174 -5.70 -3.23 -4.03
CA GLU A 174 -5.67 -1.90 -4.64
C GLU A 174 -4.90 -0.89 -3.78
N LEU A 175 -5.02 -0.98 -2.44
CA LEU A 175 -4.25 -0.14 -1.52
C LEU A 175 -2.73 -0.32 -1.70
N PHE A 176 -2.26 -1.52 -2.07
CA PHE A 176 -0.85 -1.74 -2.41
C PHE A 176 -0.45 -0.93 -3.65
N LEU A 177 -1.25 -0.96 -4.72
CA LEU A 177 -1.00 -0.18 -5.94
C LEU A 177 -1.04 1.32 -5.64
N GLU A 178 -2.07 1.76 -4.91
CA GLU A 178 -2.20 3.16 -4.47
C GLU A 178 -0.97 3.64 -3.71
N ARG A 179 -0.49 2.87 -2.72
CA ARG A 179 0.67 3.24 -1.90
C ARG A 179 1.97 3.32 -2.68
N LEU A 180 2.10 2.58 -3.75
CA LEU A 180 3.25 2.60 -4.65
C LEU A 180 3.06 3.58 -5.82
N GLY A 181 1.85 4.12 -6.02
CA GLY A 181 1.52 4.99 -7.15
C GLY A 181 1.61 4.25 -8.48
N LEU A 182 1.12 3.01 -8.52
CA LEU A 182 1.10 2.15 -9.71
C LEU A 182 -0.32 2.03 -10.23
N THR A 183 -0.48 2.02 -11.55
CA THR A 183 -1.77 1.78 -12.20
C THR A 183 -2.17 0.31 -12.13
N SER A 184 -1.18 -0.57 -12.28
CA SER A 184 -1.35 -2.01 -12.29
C SER A 184 -0.10 -2.75 -11.81
N LEU A 185 -0.22 -4.06 -11.60
CA LEU A 185 0.94 -4.91 -11.26
C LEU A 185 1.97 -4.98 -12.40
N ALA A 186 1.56 -4.72 -13.65
CA ALA A 186 2.46 -4.71 -14.80
C ALA A 186 3.48 -3.54 -14.74
N ASP A 187 3.19 -2.51 -13.95
CA ASP A 187 4.09 -1.36 -13.74
C ASP A 187 5.21 -1.65 -12.73
N LEU A 188 5.16 -2.83 -12.07
CA LEU A 188 6.26 -3.27 -11.20
C LEU A 188 7.53 -3.50 -12.03
N PRO A 189 8.72 -3.14 -11.50
CA PRO A 189 9.99 -3.45 -12.15
C PRO A 189 10.13 -4.95 -12.45
N ASP A 190 10.70 -5.31 -13.59
CA ASP A 190 10.89 -6.72 -13.97
C ASP A 190 12.03 -7.37 -13.16
N ILE A 191 11.73 -7.79 -11.95
CA ILE A 191 12.62 -8.58 -11.07
C ILE A 191 12.16 -10.02 -10.90
N ALA A 192 11.04 -10.41 -11.52
CA ALA A 192 10.52 -11.77 -11.43
C ALA A 192 11.57 -12.85 -11.78
N PRO A 193 12.44 -12.67 -12.80
CA PRO A 193 13.51 -13.62 -13.12
C PRO A 193 14.59 -13.77 -12.02
N LEU A 194 14.67 -12.81 -11.09
CA LEU A 194 15.64 -12.84 -9.98
C LEU A 194 15.08 -13.53 -8.73
N LEU A 195 13.79 -13.85 -8.71
CA LEU A 195 13.17 -14.61 -7.63
C LEU A 195 13.28 -16.11 -7.93
N PRO A 196 13.62 -16.96 -6.92
CA PRO A 196 13.62 -18.40 -7.10
C PRO A 196 12.29 -18.91 -7.65
N ASP A 197 12.36 -19.88 -8.53
CA ASP A 197 11.16 -20.53 -9.06
C ASP A 197 10.47 -21.33 -7.95
N VAL A 198 9.16 -21.21 -7.83
CA VAL A 198 8.41 -21.82 -6.72
C VAL A 198 8.45 -23.34 -6.82
N ASP A 199 8.46 -23.87 -8.05
CA ASP A 199 8.51 -25.31 -8.30
C ASP A 199 9.85 -25.94 -7.87
N VAL A 200 10.97 -25.20 -8.03
CA VAL A 200 12.30 -25.62 -7.54
C VAL A 200 12.36 -25.65 -6.01
N ILE A 201 11.59 -24.81 -5.36
CA ILE A 201 11.57 -24.73 -3.88
C ILE A 201 10.73 -25.87 -3.29
N ASP A 202 9.66 -26.27 -3.95
CA ASP A 202 8.85 -27.42 -3.53
C ASP A 202 9.69 -28.71 -3.61
N ASP A 203 10.50 -28.91 -4.68
CA ASP A 203 11.46 -30.01 -4.81
C ASP A 203 12.54 -30.01 -3.71
N ILE A 204 13.05 -28.82 -3.34
CA ILE A 204 14.05 -28.69 -2.26
C ILE A 204 13.42 -28.98 -0.89
N SER A 205 12.19 -28.53 -0.65
CA SER A 205 11.47 -28.77 0.60
C SER A 205 11.17 -30.25 0.77
N GLU A 206 10.74 -30.95 -0.28
CA GLU A 206 10.47 -32.38 -0.28
C GLU A 206 11.77 -33.20 -0.08
N THR A 207 12.89 -32.72 -0.64
CA THR A 207 14.21 -33.34 -0.47
C THR A 207 14.72 -33.16 0.97
N LEU A 208 14.51 -32.00 1.59
CA LEU A 208 14.91 -31.71 2.97
C LEU A 208 14.06 -32.50 3.99
N ASP A 209 12.76 -32.68 3.73
CA ASP A 209 11.88 -33.51 4.57
C ASP A 209 12.19 -35.01 4.42
N SER A 210 12.74 -35.41 3.32
CA SER A 210 13.15 -36.83 3.05
C SER A 210 14.54 -37.16 3.55
N GLU A 211 15.39 -36.20 3.95
CA GLU A 211 16.70 -36.48 4.51
C GLU A 211 16.62 -37.04 5.95
N PRO A 212 17.16 -38.25 6.24
CA PRO A 212 17.05 -38.91 7.57
C PRO A 212 17.74 -38.17 8.72
N ARG A 213 18.47 -37.10 8.46
CA ARG A 213 19.25 -36.35 9.46
C ARG A 213 18.37 -35.47 10.40
N PHE A 214 17.16 -35.21 10.03
CA PHE A 214 16.20 -34.45 10.87
C PHE A 214 15.14 -35.35 11.54
N MET A 215 15.19 -36.66 11.29
CA MET A 215 14.39 -37.61 12.03
C MET A 215 14.97 -37.80 13.44
N LYS A 216 14.40 -37.05 14.37
CA LYS A 216 14.35 -37.35 15.81
C LYS A 216 15.69 -37.41 16.52
N LEU A 217 16.13 -36.32 17.06
CA LEU A 217 16.65 -36.33 18.42
C LEU A 217 15.52 -36.86 19.32
N ASN A 218 15.57 -38.19 19.58
CA ASN A 218 14.68 -38.81 20.52
C ASN A 218 15.05 -38.28 21.92
N PRO A 219 14.18 -37.56 22.67
CA PRO A 219 14.51 -37.03 23.98
C PRO A 219 14.64 -38.11 25.08
N ALA A 220 14.64 -39.40 24.71
CA ALA A 220 14.65 -40.55 25.62
C ALA A 220 16.00 -41.29 25.73
N ALA A 221 17.08 -40.76 25.19
CA ALA A 221 18.44 -41.29 25.43
C ALA A 221 19.25 -40.32 26.29
N VAL A 222 18.87 -40.15 27.54
CA VAL A 222 19.80 -39.66 28.56
C VAL A 222 20.76 -40.84 28.83
N PRO A 223 22.06 -40.73 28.55
CA PRO A 223 23.02 -41.76 29.00
C PRO A 223 23.05 -41.77 30.51
N ASP A 224 22.94 -42.97 31.07
CA ASP A 224 23.08 -43.28 32.46
C ASP A 224 24.42 -42.73 32.97
N VAL A 225 24.39 -41.69 33.79
CA VAL A 225 25.60 -41.12 34.39
C VAL A 225 25.94 -42.03 35.59
N PRO A 226 27.09 -42.68 35.62
CA PRO A 226 27.51 -43.48 36.76
C PRO A 226 27.62 -42.60 38.03
N PRO A 227 27.29 -43.12 39.23
CA PRO A 227 27.30 -42.34 40.47
C PRO A 227 28.70 -41.79 40.77
N ALA A 228 28.73 -40.57 41.23
CA ALA A 228 29.95 -39.87 41.65
C ALA A 228 30.74 -40.70 42.65
N ILE A 229 32.05 -40.84 42.39
CA ILE A 229 33.01 -41.42 43.32
C ILE A 229 33.15 -40.45 44.46
N GLU A 230 32.73 -40.88 45.67
CA GLU A 230 33.07 -40.23 46.93
C GLU A 230 34.57 -40.23 47.09
N MET A 231 35.21 -39.07 47.11
CA MET A 231 36.59 -38.92 47.52
C MET A 231 36.58 -38.77 49.03
N ASP A 232 37.04 -39.82 49.73
CA ASP A 232 37.36 -39.76 51.17
C ASP A 232 38.48 -38.72 51.36
N GLU A 233 38.25 -37.81 52.31
CA GLU A 233 39.25 -36.94 52.88
C GLU A 233 40.06 -37.79 53.93
N ASP A 234 41.39 -37.88 53.74
CA ASP A 234 42.37 -38.06 54.82
C ASP A 234 43.47 -36.99 54.68
#